data_4523449dfd6bdacf2929e3fc943be5f5
#
_entry.id   4523449dfd6bdacf2929e3fc943be5f5
#
_cell.length_a   1.000
_cell.length_b   1.000
_cell.length_c   1.000
_cell.angle_alpha   90.00
_cell.angle_beta   90.00
_cell.angle_gamma   90.00
#
_symmetry.space_group_name_H-M   'P 1'
#
loop_
_entity.id
_entity.type
_entity.pdbx_description
1 polymer ?
#
loop_
_entity_poly.entity_id
_entity_poly.type
_entity_poly.pdbx_seq_one_letter_code
_entity_poly.pdbx_strand_id
1 'polypeptide(L)'
;MMRNLSVTIVMIVLIAEALVPCPAQTNAELVNYLQQDVKLSKDQMAALDKGQAVAENLASRIPDEVILFGVVYINANPESYVKVAYDFDRLRKLPNYLALEKFSTPPQLSDLKGFALDSQDIKDLKDCRPEHCNLQIPASTIAEVHQTINWSASDFEQQVNQLAQKKALEHLMAYQQKGNQALGVFNDKHGPTQAPEQFKYMLSYAKVLPKDLPDYYGYLLDYPNGKPANVENMFYWEKVKFGLKPTLRMVQVVTMKANNPDQPAYTIAEKQIYSSHYFETALDLTYCIRSDDPKQPGFYLIMIMGSEQAGLTGFKGSIVRSHAVGRGASNLQKSLTTIKNALEKNQ
;
A
#
# COMPACT_ATOMS: atom_id res chain seq x y z
N MET A 1 69.24 7.10 58.64
CA MET A 1 69.02 6.54 57.31
C MET A 1 67.52 6.52 57.10
N MET A 2 66.97 7.61 56.55
CA MET A 2 65.54 7.82 56.32
C MET A 2 65.20 7.48 54.84
N ARG A 3 64.34 6.48 54.57
CA ARG A 3 63.86 6.13 53.26
C ARG A 3 62.57 6.87 53.00
N ASN A 4 62.60 7.82 52.10
CA ASN A 4 61.41 8.52 51.55
C ASN A 4 60.55 7.55 50.75
N LEU A 5 59.29 7.39 51.12
CA LEU A 5 58.27 6.69 50.39
C LEU A 5 57.48 7.70 49.57
N SER A 6 57.71 7.73 48.30
CA SER A 6 56.91 8.52 47.36
C SER A 6 55.60 7.79 47.05
N VAL A 7 54.49 8.39 47.46
CA VAL A 7 53.12 7.92 47.09
C VAL A 7 52.74 8.57 45.78
N THR A 8 52.68 7.77 44.72
CA THR A 8 52.18 8.19 43.41
C THR A 8 50.65 8.05 43.41
N ILE A 9 49.95 9.18 43.44
CA ILE A 9 48.50 9.24 43.28
C ILE A 9 48.19 9.09 41.79
N VAL A 10 47.62 7.93 41.39
CA VAL A 10 47.05 7.71 40.05
C VAL A 10 45.64 8.30 40.03
N MET A 11 45.49 9.42 39.33
CA MET A 11 44.22 10.06 39.10
C MET A 11 43.52 9.35 37.92
N ILE A 12 42.55 8.49 38.23
CA ILE A 12 41.69 7.87 37.21
C ILE A 12 40.68 8.94 36.77
N VAL A 13 40.91 9.50 35.59
CA VAL A 13 39.91 10.32 34.91
C VAL A 13 38.86 9.41 34.28
N LEU A 14 37.72 9.27 34.93
CA LEU A 14 36.51 8.68 34.34
C LEU A 14 36.01 9.63 33.26
N ILE A 15 36.30 9.33 31.98
CA ILE A 15 35.62 9.93 30.85
C ILE A 15 34.22 9.31 30.82
N ALA A 16 33.25 10.04 31.35
CA ALA A 16 31.85 9.77 31.10
C ALA A 16 31.60 10.11 29.60
N GLU A 17 31.62 9.10 28.77
CA GLU A 17 31.05 9.26 27.41
C GLU A 17 29.57 9.59 27.58
N ALA A 18 29.29 10.88 27.46
CA ALA A 18 27.92 11.34 27.28
C ALA A 18 27.40 10.68 25.99
N LEU A 19 26.53 9.68 26.12
CA LEU A 19 25.69 9.21 25.07
C LEU A 19 24.90 10.44 24.58
N VAL A 20 25.42 11.10 23.53
CA VAL A 20 24.65 12.10 22.81
C VAL A 20 23.49 11.33 22.19
N PRO A 21 22.24 11.56 22.60
CA PRO A 21 21.13 10.95 21.92
C PRO A 21 21.21 11.37 20.46
N CYS A 22 21.25 10.39 19.55
CA CYS A 22 21.10 10.63 18.14
C CYS A 22 19.78 11.41 17.97
N PRO A 23 19.74 12.55 17.29
CA PRO A 23 18.52 13.33 17.19
C PRO A 23 17.46 12.46 16.51
N ALA A 24 16.28 12.38 17.14
CA ALA A 24 15.08 11.86 16.55
C ALA A 24 14.93 12.47 15.15
N GLN A 25 14.33 11.70 14.23
CA GLN A 25 13.97 12.21 12.90
C GLN A 25 13.12 13.45 13.12
N THR A 26 13.76 14.62 13.07
CA THR A 26 13.18 15.88 13.50
C THR A 26 12.14 16.33 12.47
N ASN A 27 11.15 17.10 12.89
CA ASN A 27 10.27 17.84 11.96
C ASN A 27 11.10 18.54 10.84
N ALA A 28 12.37 18.87 11.09
CA ALA A 28 13.29 19.42 10.11
C ALA A 28 13.60 18.45 8.96
N GLU A 29 13.79 17.16 9.22
CA GLU A 29 14.01 16.15 8.16
C GLU A 29 12.73 15.95 7.35
N LEU A 30 11.56 15.90 8.02
CA LEU A 30 10.28 15.86 7.34
C LEU A 30 10.06 17.10 6.47
N VAL A 31 10.30 18.30 6.99
CA VAL A 31 10.20 19.55 6.23
C VAL A 31 11.14 19.54 5.03
N ASN A 32 12.38 19.10 5.20
CA ASN A 32 13.33 18.96 4.10
C ASN A 32 12.83 17.98 3.04
N TYR A 33 12.34 16.80 3.44
CA TYR A 33 11.74 15.81 2.53
C TYR A 33 10.57 16.40 1.74
N LEU A 34 9.64 17.08 2.42
CA LEU A 34 8.48 17.70 1.78
C LEU A 34 8.86 18.80 0.77
N GLN A 35 9.91 19.58 1.07
CA GLN A 35 10.37 20.68 0.21
C GLN A 35 11.29 20.22 -0.92
N GLN A 36 12.21 19.29 -0.66
CA GLN A 36 13.26 18.92 -1.62
C GLN A 36 12.87 17.71 -2.49
N ASP A 37 12.23 16.70 -1.89
CA ASP A 37 11.86 15.47 -2.59
C ASP A 37 10.45 15.54 -3.18
N VAL A 38 9.47 15.91 -2.37
CA VAL A 38 8.07 16.07 -2.80
C VAL A 38 7.86 17.37 -3.56
N LYS A 39 8.63 18.42 -3.23
CA LYS A 39 8.59 19.77 -3.82
C LYS A 39 7.27 20.51 -3.55
N LEU A 40 6.74 20.37 -2.35
CA LEU A 40 5.57 21.14 -1.93
C LEU A 40 5.85 22.65 -2.04
N SER A 41 4.88 23.39 -2.55
CA SER A 41 4.95 24.85 -2.64
C SER A 41 4.90 25.50 -1.26
N LYS A 42 5.30 26.78 -1.17
CA LYS A 42 5.19 27.55 0.08
C LYS A 42 3.76 27.63 0.60
N ASP A 43 2.78 27.73 -0.30
CA ASP A 43 1.37 27.78 0.09
C ASP A 43 0.88 26.42 0.63
N GLN A 44 1.35 25.33 0.06
CA GLN A 44 1.06 23.96 0.56
C GLN A 44 1.71 23.73 1.92
N MET A 45 2.96 24.16 2.12
CA MET A 45 3.62 24.10 3.43
C MET A 45 2.85 24.92 4.47
N ALA A 46 2.45 26.17 4.13
CA ALA A 46 1.65 27.01 5.01
C ALA A 46 0.25 26.45 5.31
N ALA A 47 -0.34 25.70 4.38
CA ALA A 47 -1.60 24.97 4.61
C ALA A 47 -1.39 23.82 5.59
N LEU A 48 -0.29 23.05 5.44
CA LEU A 48 0.06 21.96 6.36
C LEU A 48 0.30 22.48 7.78
N ASP A 49 1.02 23.60 7.93
CA ASP A 49 1.26 24.27 9.22
C ASP A 49 -0.06 24.70 9.93
N LYS A 50 -1.10 24.97 9.14
CA LYS A 50 -2.46 25.22 9.63
C LYS A 50 -3.28 23.96 9.90
N GLY A 51 -2.64 22.77 9.80
CA GLY A 51 -3.28 21.48 10.00
C GLY A 51 -4.20 21.05 8.86
N GLN A 52 -4.09 21.67 7.68
CA GLN A 52 -4.85 21.28 6.49
C GLN A 52 -4.15 20.11 5.78
N ALA A 53 -4.94 19.20 5.22
CA ALA A 53 -4.40 18.13 4.38
C ALA A 53 -3.90 18.71 3.04
N VAL A 54 -2.75 18.22 2.60
CA VAL A 54 -2.15 18.54 1.30
C VAL A 54 -2.03 17.27 0.50
N ALA A 55 -2.36 17.31 -0.79
CA ALA A 55 -2.13 16.22 -1.71
C ALA A 55 -1.62 16.74 -3.05
N GLU A 56 -0.75 15.97 -3.68
CA GLU A 56 -0.02 16.32 -4.89
C GLU A 56 0.12 15.10 -5.81
N ASN A 57 0.24 15.34 -7.11
CA ASN A 57 0.63 14.32 -8.06
C ASN A 57 2.13 14.35 -8.23
N LEU A 58 2.79 13.24 -7.98
CA LEU A 58 4.21 13.11 -8.24
C LEU A 58 4.47 12.76 -9.71
N ALA A 59 5.66 13.09 -10.19
CA ALA A 59 6.09 12.72 -11.54
C ALA A 59 6.14 11.19 -11.65
N SER A 60 5.51 10.66 -12.70
CA SER A 60 5.56 9.26 -13.08
C SER A 60 6.60 9.00 -14.16
N ARG A 61 7.12 7.77 -14.22
CA ARG A 61 8.09 7.35 -15.23
C ARG A 61 7.45 7.19 -16.60
N ILE A 62 6.27 6.61 -16.63
CA ILE A 62 5.52 6.29 -17.84
C ILE A 62 4.10 6.85 -17.76
N PRO A 63 3.45 7.07 -18.91
CA PRO A 63 2.10 7.63 -18.94
C PRO A 63 1.03 6.76 -18.28
N ASP A 64 1.21 5.45 -18.21
CA ASP A 64 0.25 4.53 -17.59
C ASP A 64 0.37 4.45 -16.07
N GLU A 65 1.34 5.17 -15.48
CA GLU A 65 1.58 5.22 -14.04
C GLU A 65 1.01 6.51 -13.43
N VAL A 66 0.36 6.37 -12.29
CA VAL A 66 -0.13 7.48 -11.45
C VAL A 66 0.47 7.33 -10.06
N ILE A 67 1.09 8.41 -9.56
CA ILE A 67 1.64 8.45 -8.21
C ILE A 67 1.07 9.67 -7.50
N LEU A 68 0.37 9.41 -6.40
CA LEU A 68 -0.21 10.44 -5.55
C LEU A 68 0.59 10.51 -4.24
N PHE A 69 0.79 11.71 -3.78
CA PHE A 69 1.35 12.00 -2.46
C PHE A 69 0.32 12.75 -1.64
N GLY A 70 0.21 12.43 -0.37
CA GLY A 70 -0.62 13.19 0.55
C GLY A 70 -0.02 13.24 1.94
N VAL A 71 -0.24 14.36 2.64
CA VAL A 71 0.24 14.56 4.01
C VAL A 71 -0.77 15.39 4.81
N VAL A 72 -0.93 15.04 6.10
CA VAL A 72 -1.72 15.81 7.06
C VAL A 72 -1.16 15.63 8.47
N TYR A 73 -1.14 16.70 9.25
CA TYR A 73 -0.91 16.59 10.70
C TYR A 73 -2.21 16.18 11.41
N ILE A 74 -2.10 15.23 12.33
CA ILE A 74 -3.22 14.70 13.12
C ILE A 74 -2.83 14.76 14.60
N ASN A 75 -3.62 15.48 15.39
CA ASN A 75 -3.46 15.55 16.84
C ASN A 75 -4.08 14.31 17.48
N ALA A 76 -3.43 13.16 17.33
CA ALA A 76 -3.85 11.87 17.89
C ALA A 76 -2.67 10.91 18.05
N ASN A 77 -2.89 9.77 18.72
CA ASN A 77 -1.90 8.72 18.76
C ASN A 77 -1.84 7.98 17.41
N PRO A 78 -0.64 7.74 16.83
CA PRO A 78 -0.50 6.98 15.58
C PRO A 78 -1.20 5.62 15.56
N GLU A 79 -1.28 4.94 16.72
CA GLU A 79 -1.97 3.66 16.83
C GLU A 79 -3.47 3.75 16.51
N SER A 80 -4.10 4.90 16.75
CA SER A 80 -5.51 5.12 16.43
C SER A 80 -5.77 5.07 14.92
N TYR A 81 -4.80 5.51 14.10
CA TYR A 81 -4.89 5.38 12.66
C TYR A 81 -4.94 3.93 12.22
N VAL A 82 -4.02 3.09 12.72
CA VAL A 82 -3.97 1.66 12.34
C VAL A 82 -5.28 0.96 12.68
N LYS A 83 -5.84 1.23 13.86
CA LYS A 83 -7.14 0.69 14.28
C LYS A 83 -8.27 1.09 13.35
N VAL A 84 -8.31 2.35 12.93
CA VAL A 84 -9.38 2.88 12.07
C VAL A 84 -9.18 2.45 10.61
N ALA A 85 -7.94 2.42 10.11
CA ALA A 85 -7.63 2.05 8.73
C ALA A 85 -8.05 0.61 8.40
N TYR A 86 -7.93 -0.30 9.38
CA TYR A 86 -8.25 -1.72 9.20
C TYR A 86 -9.44 -2.18 10.04
N ASP A 87 -10.35 -1.27 10.37
CA ASP A 87 -11.67 -1.61 10.91
C ASP A 87 -12.59 -2.08 9.77
N PHE A 88 -12.55 -3.39 9.49
CA PHE A 88 -13.33 -4.00 8.41
C PHE A 88 -14.84 -3.82 8.58
N ASP A 89 -15.35 -3.80 9.81
CA ASP A 89 -16.78 -3.59 10.07
C ASP A 89 -17.22 -2.17 9.70
N ARG A 90 -16.34 -1.20 9.91
CA ARG A 90 -16.55 0.18 9.47
C ARG A 90 -16.42 0.30 7.95
N LEU A 91 -15.36 -0.29 7.37
CA LEU A 91 -15.09 -0.21 5.93
C LEU A 91 -16.23 -0.82 5.11
N ARG A 92 -16.80 -1.96 5.53
CA ARG A 92 -17.95 -2.59 4.86
C ARG A 92 -19.19 -1.69 4.78
N LYS A 93 -19.31 -0.67 5.64
CA LYS A 93 -20.43 0.28 5.64
C LYS A 93 -20.24 1.42 4.65
N LEU A 94 -19.05 1.58 4.07
CA LEU A 94 -18.78 2.63 3.10
C LEU A 94 -19.39 2.25 1.73
N PRO A 95 -20.01 3.21 1.01
CA PRO A 95 -20.83 2.91 -0.17
C PRO A 95 -20.05 2.41 -1.39
N ASN A 96 -18.73 2.60 -1.39
CA ASN A 96 -17.84 2.10 -2.45
C ASN A 96 -17.41 0.64 -2.26
N TYR A 97 -17.52 0.09 -1.04
CA TYR A 97 -17.24 -1.32 -0.79
C TYR A 97 -18.52 -2.16 -1.00
N LEU A 98 -18.48 -3.04 -1.99
CA LEU A 98 -19.57 -4.01 -2.26
C LEU A 98 -19.39 -5.30 -1.48
N ALA A 99 -18.14 -5.69 -1.22
CA ALA A 99 -17.75 -6.78 -0.35
C ALA A 99 -16.32 -6.55 0.13
N LEU A 100 -16.00 -7.04 1.32
CA LEU A 100 -14.67 -6.91 1.93
C LEU A 100 -14.52 -7.99 3.01
N GLU A 101 -13.52 -8.86 2.86
CA GLU A 101 -13.25 -9.93 3.83
C GLU A 101 -11.76 -10.15 4.04
N LYS A 102 -11.38 -10.41 5.28
CA LYS A 102 -10.03 -10.80 5.66
C LYS A 102 -9.84 -12.30 5.46
N PHE A 103 -8.68 -12.70 4.93
CA PHE A 103 -8.31 -14.10 4.89
C PHE A 103 -7.92 -14.62 6.27
N SER A 104 -8.32 -15.85 6.57
CA SER A 104 -7.87 -16.60 7.74
C SER A 104 -6.39 -17.02 7.61
N THR A 105 -5.80 -17.49 8.70
CA THR A 105 -4.45 -18.04 8.71
C THR A 105 -4.48 -19.49 9.24
N PRO A 106 -4.26 -20.49 8.37
CA PRO A 106 -4.06 -20.44 6.92
C PRO A 106 -5.33 -20.00 6.15
N PRO A 107 -5.21 -19.48 4.92
CA PRO A 107 -6.36 -19.07 4.12
C PRO A 107 -7.18 -20.28 3.67
N GLN A 108 -8.51 -20.11 3.61
CA GLN A 108 -9.47 -21.16 3.29
C GLN A 108 -10.44 -20.69 2.20
N LEU A 109 -11.05 -21.64 1.50
CA LEU A 109 -12.05 -21.33 0.47
C LEU A 109 -13.27 -20.60 1.06
N SER A 110 -13.62 -20.87 2.33
CA SER A 110 -14.68 -20.16 3.05
C SER A 110 -14.46 -18.66 3.19
N ASP A 111 -13.19 -18.19 3.20
CA ASP A 111 -12.86 -16.77 3.27
C ASP A 111 -13.27 -16.01 2.00
N LEU A 112 -13.47 -16.75 0.90
CA LEU A 112 -13.86 -16.21 -0.41
C LEU A 112 -15.37 -16.27 -0.64
N LYS A 113 -16.17 -16.52 0.40
CA LYS A 113 -17.62 -16.43 0.29
C LYS A 113 -18.02 -15.00 -0.09
N GLY A 114 -18.62 -14.85 -1.27
CA GLY A 114 -18.96 -13.53 -1.83
C GLY A 114 -17.90 -12.92 -2.77
N PHE A 115 -16.73 -13.55 -2.92
CA PHE A 115 -15.81 -13.24 -4.00
C PHE A 115 -16.43 -13.71 -5.33
N ALA A 116 -17.10 -12.80 -6.02
CA ALA A 116 -17.87 -13.11 -7.20
C ALA A 116 -17.74 -12.02 -8.26
N LEU A 117 -17.58 -12.46 -9.50
CA LEU A 117 -17.63 -11.62 -10.69
C LEU A 117 -19.05 -11.10 -10.92
N ASP A 118 -19.20 -9.98 -11.60
CA ASP A 118 -20.49 -9.48 -12.05
C ASP A 118 -20.97 -10.27 -13.28
N SER A 119 -22.29 -10.32 -13.51
CA SER A 119 -22.86 -11.01 -14.67
C SER A 119 -22.31 -10.49 -16.00
N GLN A 120 -21.90 -9.21 -16.09
CA GLN A 120 -21.26 -8.69 -17.29
C GLN A 120 -19.85 -9.26 -17.47
N ASP A 121 -19.07 -9.34 -16.39
CA ASP A 121 -17.73 -9.92 -16.41
C ASP A 121 -17.77 -11.42 -16.75
N ILE A 122 -18.78 -12.13 -16.22
CA ILE A 122 -19.01 -13.55 -16.57
C ILE A 122 -19.33 -13.69 -18.08
N LYS A 123 -20.14 -12.81 -18.64
CA LYS A 123 -20.42 -12.79 -20.08
C LYS A 123 -19.17 -12.49 -20.91
N ASP A 124 -18.41 -11.47 -20.49
CA ASP A 124 -17.16 -11.11 -21.14
C ASP A 124 -16.16 -12.29 -21.10
N LEU A 125 -16.14 -13.05 -20.01
CA LEU A 125 -15.25 -14.19 -19.81
C LEU A 125 -15.51 -15.33 -20.79
N LYS A 126 -16.75 -15.52 -21.24
CA LYS A 126 -17.12 -16.51 -22.24
C LYS A 126 -16.37 -16.35 -23.56
N ASP A 127 -16.11 -15.09 -23.95
CA ASP A 127 -15.45 -14.75 -25.20
C ASP A 127 -13.97 -14.38 -25.02
N CYS A 128 -13.45 -14.46 -23.79
CA CYS A 128 -12.06 -14.13 -23.49
C CYS A 128 -11.08 -15.04 -24.23
N ARG A 129 -10.01 -14.41 -24.75
CA ARG A 129 -8.80 -15.06 -25.27
C ARG A 129 -7.59 -14.28 -24.79
N PRO A 130 -6.41 -14.88 -24.72
CA PRO A 130 -5.19 -14.13 -24.41
C PRO A 130 -5.09 -12.86 -25.27
N GLU A 131 -4.78 -11.73 -24.67
CA GLU A 131 -4.71 -10.38 -25.26
C GLU A 131 -6.06 -9.81 -25.78
N HIS A 132 -7.15 -10.55 -25.57
CA HIS A 132 -8.52 -10.14 -25.94
C HIS A 132 -9.50 -10.44 -24.81
N CYS A 133 -9.17 -10.07 -23.59
CA CYS A 133 -9.98 -10.25 -22.38
C CYS A 133 -10.17 -8.92 -21.66
N ASN A 134 -11.37 -8.67 -21.15
CA ASN A 134 -11.64 -7.46 -20.34
C ASN A 134 -11.28 -7.67 -18.86
N LEU A 135 -10.96 -8.91 -18.46
CA LEU A 135 -10.49 -9.23 -17.13
C LEU A 135 -8.98 -9.49 -17.13
N GLN A 136 -8.32 -9.09 -16.07
CA GLN A 136 -6.91 -9.35 -15.84
C GLN A 136 -6.76 -10.76 -15.28
N ILE A 137 -6.59 -11.74 -16.12
CA ILE A 137 -6.39 -13.15 -15.76
C ILE A 137 -5.30 -13.79 -16.62
N PRO A 138 -4.56 -14.78 -16.08
CA PRO A 138 -3.54 -15.52 -16.83
C PRO A 138 -4.16 -16.30 -18.02
N ALA A 139 -3.38 -16.46 -19.09
CA ALA A 139 -3.79 -17.27 -20.25
C ALA A 139 -4.18 -18.70 -19.87
N SER A 140 -3.52 -19.30 -18.88
CA SER A 140 -3.86 -20.63 -18.34
C SER A 140 -5.25 -20.67 -17.70
N THR A 141 -5.64 -19.59 -17.00
CA THR A 141 -6.98 -19.47 -16.42
C THR A 141 -8.04 -19.30 -17.49
N ILE A 142 -7.76 -18.53 -18.56
CA ILE A 142 -8.66 -18.42 -19.71
C ILE A 142 -8.90 -19.81 -20.32
N ALA A 143 -7.84 -20.59 -20.55
CA ALA A 143 -7.94 -21.95 -21.08
C ALA A 143 -8.77 -22.88 -20.18
N GLU A 144 -8.54 -22.81 -18.85
CA GLU A 144 -9.30 -23.63 -17.89
C GLU A 144 -10.79 -23.27 -17.85
N VAL A 145 -11.15 -21.98 -17.94
CA VAL A 145 -12.53 -21.51 -18.05
C VAL A 145 -13.23 -22.15 -19.26
N HIS A 146 -12.59 -22.13 -20.42
CA HIS A 146 -13.17 -22.72 -21.65
C HIS A 146 -13.30 -24.24 -21.59
N GLN A 147 -12.44 -24.92 -20.85
CA GLN A 147 -12.46 -26.38 -20.70
C GLN A 147 -13.46 -26.87 -19.65
N THR A 148 -13.69 -26.07 -18.60
CA THR A 148 -14.42 -26.57 -17.42
C THR A 148 -15.83 -26.02 -17.29
N ILE A 149 -16.13 -24.83 -17.83
CA ILE A 149 -17.44 -24.20 -17.67
C ILE A 149 -18.44 -24.72 -18.72
N ASN A 150 -19.55 -25.28 -18.24
CA ASN A 150 -20.67 -25.63 -19.10
C ASN A 150 -21.57 -24.40 -19.33
N TRP A 151 -21.28 -23.64 -20.37
CA TRP A 151 -22.00 -22.41 -20.71
C TRP A 151 -23.47 -22.58 -21.06
N SER A 152 -23.93 -23.84 -21.29
CA SER A 152 -25.33 -24.17 -21.55
C SER A 152 -26.10 -24.58 -20.29
N ALA A 153 -25.41 -24.76 -19.16
CA ALA A 153 -26.04 -25.10 -17.90
C ALA A 153 -26.74 -23.87 -17.26
N SER A 154 -27.82 -24.07 -16.57
CA SER A 154 -28.55 -23.00 -15.87
C SER A 154 -27.75 -22.36 -14.73
N ASP A 155 -26.76 -23.07 -14.20
CA ASP A 155 -25.89 -22.67 -13.08
C ASP A 155 -24.49 -22.22 -13.53
N PHE A 156 -24.28 -21.88 -14.82
CA PHE A 156 -22.95 -21.51 -15.33
C PHE A 156 -22.31 -20.35 -14.57
N GLU A 157 -23.08 -19.34 -14.13
CA GLU A 157 -22.56 -18.24 -13.33
C GLU A 157 -22.02 -18.72 -11.98
N GLN A 158 -22.67 -19.71 -11.36
CA GLN A 158 -22.18 -20.33 -10.13
C GLN A 158 -20.88 -21.11 -10.38
N GLN A 159 -20.78 -21.86 -11.48
CA GLN A 159 -19.56 -22.59 -11.87
C GLN A 159 -18.39 -21.63 -12.07
N VAL A 160 -18.61 -20.52 -12.76
CA VAL A 160 -17.59 -19.47 -12.98
C VAL A 160 -17.11 -18.90 -11.64
N ASN A 161 -18.02 -18.53 -10.74
CA ASN A 161 -17.66 -17.96 -9.46
C ASN A 161 -16.95 -18.97 -8.55
N GLN A 162 -17.31 -20.23 -8.57
CA GLN A 162 -16.59 -21.29 -7.85
C GLN A 162 -15.17 -21.48 -8.38
N LEU A 163 -14.99 -21.44 -9.71
CA LEU A 163 -13.68 -21.49 -10.31
C LEU A 163 -12.85 -20.25 -9.94
N ALA A 164 -13.45 -19.05 -9.98
CA ALA A 164 -12.77 -17.81 -9.59
C ALA A 164 -12.30 -17.84 -8.12
N GLN A 165 -13.15 -18.32 -7.20
CA GLN A 165 -12.79 -18.50 -5.79
C GLN A 165 -11.62 -19.50 -5.61
N LYS A 166 -11.69 -20.63 -6.31
CA LYS A 166 -10.60 -21.63 -6.30
C LYS A 166 -9.29 -21.01 -6.79
N LYS A 167 -9.32 -20.28 -7.92
CA LYS A 167 -8.13 -19.62 -8.50
C LYS A 167 -7.59 -18.53 -7.60
N ALA A 168 -8.45 -17.74 -6.96
CA ALA A 168 -8.03 -16.72 -6.01
C ALA A 168 -7.29 -17.33 -4.80
N LEU A 169 -7.82 -18.45 -4.25
CA LEU A 169 -7.16 -19.16 -3.17
C LEU A 169 -5.80 -19.74 -3.59
N GLU A 170 -5.75 -20.43 -4.74
CA GLU A 170 -4.52 -20.99 -5.31
C GLU A 170 -3.45 -19.88 -5.52
N HIS A 171 -3.87 -18.73 -6.04
CA HIS A 171 -2.99 -17.58 -6.25
C HIS A 171 -2.44 -17.01 -4.95
N LEU A 172 -3.30 -16.82 -3.93
CA LEU A 172 -2.88 -16.35 -2.61
C LEU A 172 -1.89 -17.33 -1.95
N MET A 173 -2.18 -18.63 -1.97
CA MET A 173 -1.29 -19.64 -1.40
C MET A 173 0.07 -19.69 -2.11
N ALA A 174 0.06 -19.60 -3.44
CA ALA A 174 1.30 -19.55 -4.24
C ALA A 174 2.09 -18.27 -3.90
N TYR A 175 1.40 -17.13 -3.73
CA TYR A 175 2.02 -15.87 -3.34
C TYR A 175 2.64 -15.94 -1.94
N GLN A 176 1.94 -16.51 -0.97
CA GLN A 176 2.47 -16.70 0.39
C GLN A 176 3.70 -17.60 0.42
N GLN A 177 3.81 -18.56 -0.50
CA GLN A 177 4.92 -19.48 -0.59
C GLN A 177 6.11 -18.96 -1.41
N LYS A 178 5.84 -18.34 -2.57
CA LYS A 178 6.83 -17.97 -3.57
C LYS A 178 7.07 -16.46 -3.67
N GLY A 179 6.28 -15.68 -2.92
CA GLY A 179 6.36 -14.23 -2.88
C GLY A 179 6.10 -13.55 -4.21
N ASN A 180 6.85 -12.50 -4.47
CA ASN A 180 6.66 -11.63 -5.63
C ASN A 180 6.72 -12.37 -6.98
N GLN A 181 7.45 -13.48 -7.06
CA GLN A 181 7.52 -14.31 -8.28
C GLN A 181 6.17 -14.95 -8.65
N ALA A 182 5.29 -15.15 -7.66
CA ALA A 182 3.96 -15.70 -7.87
C ALA A 182 2.90 -14.68 -8.30
N LEU A 183 3.22 -13.38 -8.38
CA LEU A 183 2.30 -12.36 -8.90
C LEU A 183 1.89 -12.64 -10.35
N GLY A 184 2.78 -13.30 -11.10
CA GLY A 184 2.45 -13.85 -12.41
C GLY A 184 2.43 -12.84 -13.54
N VAL A 185 1.90 -13.31 -14.66
CA VAL A 185 1.70 -12.53 -15.89
C VAL A 185 0.22 -12.56 -16.22
N PHE A 186 -0.37 -11.39 -16.40
CA PHE A 186 -1.75 -11.24 -16.84
C PHE A 186 -1.78 -10.97 -18.35
N ASN A 187 -2.77 -11.54 -19.04
CA ASN A 187 -2.88 -11.50 -20.49
C ASN A 187 -4.22 -10.88 -20.92
N ASP A 188 -4.45 -9.65 -20.50
CA ASP A 188 -5.64 -8.89 -20.92
C ASP A 188 -5.46 -8.23 -22.29
N LYS A 189 -6.39 -7.34 -22.66
CA LYS A 189 -6.39 -6.63 -23.95
C LYS A 189 -5.26 -5.62 -24.14
N HIS A 190 -4.48 -5.34 -23.10
CA HIS A 190 -3.36 -4.40 -23.14
C HIS A 190 -2.01 -5.09 -23.33
N GLY A 191 -2.04 -6.42 -23.46
CA GLY A 191 -0.85 -7.24 -23.58
C GLY A 191 -0.40 -7.86 -22.25
N PRO A 192 0.73 -8.57 -22.23
CA PRO A 192 1.21 -9.24 -21.03
C PRO A 192 1.78 -8.25 -20.02
N THR A 193 1.22 -8.27 -18.82
CA THR A 193 1.67 -7.48 -17.68
C THR A 193 2.59 -8.30 -16.79
N GLN A 194 3.83 -7.84 -16.60
CA GLN A 194 4.83 -8.47 -15.73
C GLN A 194 4.75 -7.87 -14.31
N ALA A 195 3.75 -8.31 -13.54
CA ALA A 195 3.48 -7.74 -12.20
C ALA A 195 4.68 -7.75 -11.22
N PRO A 196 5.57 -8.78 -11.19
CA PRO A 196 6.74 -8.76 -10.33
C PRO A 196 7.72 -7.60 -10.64
N GLU A 197 7.96 -7.33 -11.90
CA GLU A 197 8.89 -6.27 -12.33
C GLU A 197 8.31 -4.88 -12.08
N GLN A 198 7.01 -4.71 -12.35
CA GLN A 198 6.30 -3.47 -12.06
C GLN A 198 6.30 -3.15 -10.56
N PHE A 199 6.04 -4.15 -9.71
CA PHE A 199 6.08 -3.98 -8.27
C PHE A 199 7.47 -3.54 -7.77
N LYS A 200 8.53 -4.21 -8.21
CA LYS A 200 9.91 -3.86 -7.89
C LYS A 200 10.21 -2.42 -8.28
N TYR A 201 9.74 -2.02 -9.45
CA TYR A 201 9.90 -0.66 -9.92
C TYR A 201 9.13 0.35 -9.06
N MET A 202 7.84 0.08 -8.74
CA MET A 202 7.03 0.96 -7.89
C MET A 202 7.67 1.21 -6.53
N LEU A 203 8.28 0.20 -5.92
CA LEU A 203 9.02 0.35 -4.68
C LEU A 203 10.17 1.36 -4.78
N SER A 204 10.73 1.60 -5.97
CA SER A 204 11.79 2.60 -6.18
C SER A 204 11.34 4.04 -5.91
N TYR A 205 10.03 4.32 -5.90
CA TYR A 205 9.47 5.61 -5.49
C TYR A 205 9.48 5.83 -3.98
N ALA A 206 9.63 4.77 -3.18
CA ALA A 206 9.75 4.85 -1.74
C ALA A 206 11.11 5.42 -1.32
N LYS A 207 11.37 6.70 -1.63
CA LYS A 207 12.68 7.33 -1.42
C LYS A 207 13.14 7.33 0.04
N VAL A 208 12.22 7.26 0.98
CA VAL A 208 12.49 7.20 2.42
C VAL A 208 12.85 5.76 2.84
N LEU A 209 12.12 4.75 2.35
CA LEU A 209 12.25 3.36 2.80
C LEU A 209 13.66 2.76 2.69
N PRO A 210 14.39 2.88 1.55
CA PRO A 210 15.69 2.22 1.43
C PRO A 210 16.73 2.73 2.41
N LYS A 211 16.63 4.01 2.81
CA LYS A 211 17.58 4.66 3.71
C LYS A 211 17.24 4.40 5.18
N ASP A 212 15.98 4.61 5.54
CA ASP A 212 15.58 4.68 6.94
C ASP A 212 15.04 3.33 7.46
N LEU A 213 14.57 2.46 6.55
CA LEU A 213 13.96 1.17 6.85
C LEU A 213 14.48 0.06 5.92
N PRO A 214 15.82 -0.19 5.86
CA PRO A 214 16.40 -1.10 4.88
C PRO A 214 15.87 -2.54 5.01
N ASP A 215 15.66 -3.04 6.22
CA ASP A 215 15.16 -4.38 6.47
C ASP A 215 13.70 -4.54 6.02
N TYR A 216 12.89 -3.51 6.25
CA TYR A 216 11.50 -3.48 5.79
C TYR A 216 11.42 -3.43 4.26
N TYR A 217 12.21 -2.58 3.63
CA TYR A 217 12.32 -2.50 2.18
C TYR A 217 12.81 -3.81 1.57
N GLY A 218 13.86 -4.40 2.15
CA GLY A 218 14.37 -5.71 1.77
C GLY A 218 13.30 -6.80 1.83
N TYR A 219 12.52 -6.80 2.91
CA TYR A 219 11.41 -7.73 3.06
C TYR A 219 10.31 -7.54 2.00
N LEU A 220 9.94 -6.30 1.67
CA LEU A 220 8.96 -6.04 0.61
C LEU A 220 9.45 -6.52 -0.76
N LEU A 221 10.76 -6.40 -1.03
CA LEU A 221 11.37 -6.89 -2.27
C LEU A 221 11.48 -8.40 -2.33
N ASP A 222 11.85 -9.04 -1.23
CA ASP A 222 12.14 -10.47 -1.16
C ASP A 222 11.10 -11.30 -0.39
N TYR A 223 9.89 -10.74 -0.24
CA TYR A 223 8.78 -11.46 0.40
C TYR A 223 8.67 -12.89 -0.17
N PRO A 224 8.52 -13.94 0.66
CA PRO A 224 8.26 -13.93 2.12
C PRO A 224 9.53 -14.01 3.00
N ASN A 225 10.74 -13.90 2.43
CA ASN A 225 12.00 -14.09 3.15
C ASN A 225 12.42 -12.84 3.93
N GLY A 226 13.23 -13.03 4.97
CA GLY A 226 13.82 -11.92 5.72
C GLY A 226 12.83 -11.07 6.51
N LYS A 227 11.71 -11.65 6.97
CA LYS A 227 10.69 -10.93 7.74
C LYS A 227 11.26 -10.37 9.03
N PRO A 228 11.25 -9.02 9.24
CA PRO A 228 11.65 -8.43 10.51
C PRO A 228 10.68 -8.80 11.65
N ALA A 229 11.17 -8.87 12.89
CA ALA A 229 10.39 -9.32 14.04
C ALA A 229 9.20 -8.41 14.37
N ASN A 230 9.32 -7.10 14.06
CA ASN A 230 8.30 -6.08 14.28
C ASN A 230 7.38 -5.84 13.08
N VAL A 231 7.34 -6.79 12.15
CA VAL A 231 6.50 -6.74 10.95
C VAL A 231 5.39 -7.77 11.03
N GLU A 232 4.19 -7.37 10.70
CA GLU A 232 3.02 -8.22 10.58
C GLU A 232 2.47 -8.20 9.15
N ASN A 233 1.91 -9.33 8.71
CA ASN A 233 1.20 -9.44 7.43
C ASN A 233 -0.27 -9.72 7.67
N MET A 234 -1.09 -9.07 6.88
CA MET A 234 -2.51 -9.34 6.77
C MET A 234 -2.88 -9.45 5.28
N PHE A 235 -3.83 -10.31 4.97
CA PHE A 235 -4.37 -10.45 3.61
C PHE A 235 -5.86 -10.25 3.65
N TYR A 236 -6.38 -9.53 2.66
CA TYR A 236 -7.81 -9.35 2.47
C TYR A 236 -8.15 -9.30 1.00
N TRP A 237 -9.41 -9.48 0.70
CA TRP A 237 -9.96 -9.18 -0.62
C TRP A 237 -11.14 -8.21 -0.49
N GLU A 238 -11.37 -7.49 -1.56
CA GLU A 238 -12.44 -6.51 -1.66
C GLU A 238 -13.08 -6.51 -3.04
N LYS A 239 -14.35 -6.16 -3.10
CA LYS A 239 -15.05 -5.77 -4.31
C LYS A 239 -15.44 -4.32 -4.17
N VAL A 240 -14.84 -3.46 -4.98
CA VAL A 240 -14.88 -2.00 -4.79
C VAL A 240 -15.25 -1.28 -6.08
N LYS A 241 -15.96 -0.16 -5.95
CA LYS A 241 -16.30 0.73 -7.08
C LYS A 241 -15.22 1.80 -7.21
N PHE A 242 -14.32 1.63 -8.20
CA PHE A 242 -13.34 2.67 -8.57
C PHE A 242 -13.81 3.54 -9.74
N GLY A 243 -14.75 3.08 -10.54
CA GLY A 243 -15.19 3.74 -11.77
C GLY A 243 -16.40 3.07 -12.40
N LEU A 244 -16.30 2.67 -13.66
CA LEU A 244 -17.42 2.12 -14.43
C LEU A 244 -17.80 0.70 -14.00
N LYS A 245 -16.81 -0.13 -13.66
CA LYS A 245 -17.03 -1.52 -13.24
C LYS A 245 -16.57 -1.73 -11.81
N PRO A 246 -17.30 -2.51 -10.99
CA PRO A 246 -16.79 -3.04 -9.73
C PRO A 246 -15.54 -3.88 -9.96
N THR A 247 -14.56 -3.75 -9.10
CA THR A 247 -13.27 -4.40 -9.22
C THR A 247 -13.03 -5.31 -8.04
N LEU A 248 -12.75 -6.59 -8.31
CA LEU A 248 -12.25 -7.54 -7.30
C LEU A 248 -10.76 -7.33 -7.13
N ARG A 249 -10.32 -7.16 -5.90
CA ARG A 249 -8.89 -7.03 -5.55
C ARG A 249 -8.52 -7.98 -4.42
N MET A 250 -7.28 -8.43 -4.43
CA MET A 250 -6.63 -9.10 -3.30
C MET A 250 -5.41 -8.28 -2.89
N VAL A 251 -5.26 -8.03 -1.62
CA VAL A 251 -4.27 -7.10 -1.07
C VAL A 251 -3.50 -7.76 0.07
N GLN A 252 -2.20 -7.59 0.07
CA GLN A 252 -1.33 -7.81 1.23
C GLN A 252 -1.12 -6.48 1.95
N VAL A 253 -1.31 -6.47 3.26
CA VAL A 253 -0.92 -5.38 4.15
C VAL A 253 0.30 -5.83 4.94
N VAL A 254 1.38 -5.07 4.82
CA VAL A 254 2.61 -5.29 5.58
C VAL A 254 2.75 -4.11 6.55
N THR A 255 2.55 -4.36 7.83
CA THR A 255 2.63 -3.34 8.88
C THR A 255 3.89 -3.52 9.70
N MET A 256 4.71 -2.49 9.80
CA MET A 256 5.83 -2.41 10.72
C MET A 256 5.50 -1.42 11.83
N LYS A 257 5.67 -1.84 13.09
CA LYS A 257 5.67 -0.97 14.26
C LYS A 257 7.11 -0.65 14.64
N ALA A 258 7.44 0.63 14.79
CA ALA A 258 8.80 1.03 15.15
C ALA A 258 9.19 0.53 16.53
N ASN A 259 10.43 0.05 16.63
CA ASN A 259 11.10 -0.25 17.89
C ASN A 259 11.94 0.94 18.38
N ASN A 260 12.20 1.91 17.52
CA ASN A 260 13.03 3.09 17.76
C ASN A 260 12.17 4.35 17.55
N PRO A 261 12.21 5.35 18.47
CA PRO A 261 11.48 6.61 18.32
C PRO A 261 11.90 7.42 17.08
N ASP A 262 13.12 7.21 16.57
CA ASP A 262 13.65 7.90 15.36
C ASP A 262 13.05 7.37 14.05
N GLN A 263 12.30 6.28 14.10
CA GLN A 263 11.59 5.73 12.94
C GLN A 263 10.11 6.16 12.96
N PRO A 264 9.44 6.16 11.79
CA PRO A 264 7.99 6.31 11.76
C PRO A 264 7.31 5.33 12.72
N ALA A 265 6.39 5.82 13.55
CA ALA A 265 5.70 4.98 14.54
C ALA A 265 5.09 3.73 13.94
N TYR A 266 4.54 3.90 12.73
CA TYR A 266 4.06 2.84 11.87
C TYR A 266 4.46 3.13 10.43
N THR A 267 4.86 2.06 9.74
CA THR A 267 5.03 2.04 8.29
C THR A 267 4.17 0.92 7.74
N ILE A 268 3.35 1.22 6.75
CA ILE A 268 2.40 0.27 6.19
C ILE A 268 2.56 0.26 4.67
N ALA A 269 2.69 -0.92 4.09
CA ALA A 269 2.61 -1.13 2.65
C ALA A 269 1.37 -1.95 2.33
N GLU A 270 0.49 -1.41 1.50
CA GLU A 270 -0.61 -2.14 0.89
C GLU A 270 -0.23 -2.50 -0.53
N LYS A 271 -0.02 -3.78 -0.76
CA LYS A 271 0.40 -4.30 -2.04
C LYS A 271 -0.74 -5.06 -2.70
N GLN A 272 -1.10 -4.65 -3.90
CA GLN A 272 -2.04 -5.41 -4.71
C GLN A 272 -1.41 -6.72 -5.17
N ILE A 273 -2.06 -7.83 -4.84
CA ILE A 273 -1.69 -9.17 -5.32
C ILE A 273 -2.44 -9.51 -6.61
N TYR A 274 -3.68 -9.04 -6.71
CA TYR A 274 -4.56 -9.26 -7.84
C TYR A 274 -5.55 -8.11 -8.00
N SER A 275 -5.91 -7.79 -9.22
CA SER A 275 -7.05 -6.93 -9.58
C SER A 275 -7.74 -7.47 -10.83
N SER A 276 -9.07 -7.48 -10.83
CA SER A 276 -9.82 -7.94 -12.01
C SER A 276 -9.85 -6.91 -13.14
N HIS A 277 -9.69 -5.61 -12.82
CA HIS A 277 -9.78 -4.50 -13.76
C HIS A 277 -8.85 -3.34 -13.37
N TYR A 278 -8.55 -2.49 -14.33
CA TYR A 278 -7.88 -1.18 -14.24
C TYR A 278 -6.42 -1.21 -13.78
N PHE A 279 -6.13 -1.84 -12.65
CA PHE A 279 -4.82 -1.74 -12.01
C PHE A 279 -3.96 -2.94 -12.38
N GLU A 280 -2.93 -2.74 -13.16
CA GLU A 280 -1.92 -3.78 -13.45
C GLU A 280 -1.07 -4.06 -12.20
N THR A 281 -0.67 -2.98 -11.52
CA THR A 281 0.02 -3.06 -10.23
C THR A 281 -0.40 -1.87 -9.38
N ALA A 282 -0.49 -2.05 -8.07
CA ALA A 282 -0.68 -0.96 -7.12
C ALA A 282 0.09 -1.23 -5.82
N LEU A 283 0.67 -0.17 -5.28
CA LEU A 283 1.38 -0.14 -4.01
C LEU A 283 1.09 1.19 -3.30
N ASP A 284 0.50 1.09 -2.13
CA ASP A 284 0.27 2.24 -1.27
C ASP A 284 1.20 2.14 -0.06
N LEU A 285 1.91 3.23 0.24
CA LEU A 285 2.81 3.34 1.38
C LEU A 285 2.28 4.40 2.32
N THR A 286 2.17 4.05 3.59
CA THR A 286 1.72 4.95 4.65
C THR A 286 2.76 5.04 5.75
N TYR A 287 3.08 6.27 6.17
CA TYR A 287 3.99 6.55 7.27
C TYR A 287 3.26 7.38 8.33
N CYS A 288 3.36 6.94 9.58
CA CYS A 288 2.92 7.71 10.74
C CYS A 288 4.16 8.25 11.45
N ILE A 289 4.56 9.49 11.16
CA ILE A 289 5.77 10.14 11.72
C ILE A 289 5.35 10.97 12.93
N ARG A 290 5.87 10.65 14.12
CA ARG A 290 5.57 11.44 15.33
C ARG A 290 6.05 12.88 15.17
N SER A 291 5.27 13.81 15.68
CA SER A 291 5.73 15.19 15.86
C SER A 291 6.72 15.23 17.02
N ASP A 292 7.81 15.95 16.85
CA ASP A 292 8.80 16.26 17.90
C ASP A 292 8.52 17.59 18.60
N ASP A 293 7.49 18.34 18.16
CA ASP A 293 7.04 19.57 18.81
C ASP A 293 6.19 19.25 20.04
N PRO A 294 6.67 19.56 21.28
CA PRO A 294 5.89 19.33 22.49
C PRO A 294 4.53 20.07 22.52
N LYS A 295 4.37 21.10 21.72
CA LYS A 295 3.11 21.85 21.59
C LYS A 295 2.13 21.20 20.62
N GLN A 296 2.61 20.25 19.82
CA GLN A 296 1.83 19.51 18.82
C GLN A 296 2.04 17.99 19.01
N PRO A 297 1.51 17.38 20.08
CA PRO A 297 1.80 15.98 20.44
C PRO A 297 1.00 14.99 19.59
N GLY A 298 1.16 15.02 18.28
CA GLY A 298 0.48 14.16 17.33
C GLY A 298 1.44 13.48 16.35
N PHE A 299 0.96 13.29 15.14
CA PHE A 299 1.79 12.71 14.08
C PHE A 299 1.41 13.26 12.70
N TYR A 300 2.35 13.18 11.79
CA TYR A 300 2.10 13.39 10.37
C TYR A 300 1.76 12.05 9.72
N LEU A 301 0.57 11.99 9.11
CA LEU A 301 0.16 10.89 8.26
C LEU A 301 0.58 11.22 6.82
N ILE A 302 1.49 10.44 6.28
CA ILE A 302 1.96 10.54 4.90
C ILE A 302 1.46 9.33 4.13
N MET A 303 0.90 9.55 2.94
CA MET A 303 0.46 8.50 2.03
C MET A 303 1.09 8.71 0.65
N ILE A 304 1.70 7.66 0.11
CA ILE A 304 2.20 7.60 -1.26
C ILE A 304 1.45 6.47 -1.94
N MET A 305 0.62 6.79 -2.92
CA MET A 305 -0.22 5.81 -3.62
C MET A 305 0.28 5.70 -5.05
N GLY A 306 0.84 4.55 -5.39
CA GLY A 306 1.34 4.25 -6.73
C GLY A 306 0.48 3.22 -7.43
N SER A 307 0.11 3.45 -8.69
CA SER A 307 -0.55 2.47 -9.53
C SER A 307 -0.12 2.56 -10.97
N GLU A 308 0.02 1.41 -11.63
CA GLU A 308 0.12 1.29 -13.07
C GLU A 308 -1.23 0.81 -13.60
N GLN A 309 -1.77 1.52 -14.58
CA GLN A 309 -3.15 1.35 -15.03
C GLN A 309 -3.18 1.17 -16.54
N ALA A 310 -3.80 0.11 -16.99
CA ALA A 310 -3.99 -0.14 -18.41
C ALA A 310 -4.84 0.96 -19.08
N GLY A 311 -4.41 1.40 -20.26
CA GLY A 311 -5.21 2.25 -21.14
C GLY A 311 -5.21 3.74 -20.82
N LEU A 312 -4.21 4.23 -20.09
CA LEU A 312 -4.00 5.67 -19.88
C LEU A 312 -3.21 6.35 -21.01
N THR A 313 -2.80 5.60 -22.03
CA THR A 313 -2.05 6.06 -23.21
C THR A 313 -2.94 6.36 -24.41
N GLY A 314 -2.39 7.07 -25.41
CA GLY A 314 -3.10 7.51 -26.59
C GLY A 314 -4.07 8.66 -26.33
N PHE A 315 -4.75 9.13 -27.39
CA PHE A 315 -5.60 10.34 -27.32
C PHE A 315 -6.74 10.21 -26.28
N LYS A 316 -7.45 9.09 -26.27
CA LYS A 316 -8.51 8.83 -25.28
C LYS A 316 -7.92 8.60 -23.89
N GLY A 317 -6.82 7.88 -23.81
CA GLY A 317 -6.12 7.59 -22.55
C GLY A 317 -5.59 8.86 -21.86
N SER A 318 -5.08 9.83 -22.61
CA SER A 318 -4.60 11.10 -22.05
C SER A 318 -5.71 11.92 -21.38
N ILE A 319 -6.93 11.89 -21.92
CA ILE A 319 -8.11 12.54 -21.32
C ILE A 319 -8.50 11.82 -20.02
N VAL A 320 -8.54 10.47 -20.06
CA VAL A 320 -8.82 9.65 -18.86
C VAL A 320 -7.77 9.89 -17.79
N ARG A 321 -6.48 9.91 -18.18
CA ARG A 321 -5.38 10.21 -17.27
C ARG A 321 -5.53 11.58 -16.59
N SER A 322 -5.77 12.64 -17.36
CA SER A 322 -5.95 13.98 -16.82
C SER A 322 -7.05 14.04 -15.76
N HIS A 323 -8.16 13.32 -15.98
CA HIS A 323 -9.25 13.22 -15.02
C HIS A 323 -8.88 12.35 -13.81
N ALA A 324 -8.22 11.22 -14.02
CA ALA A 324 -7.79 10.32 -12.95
C ALA A 324 -6.78 11.00 -12.02
N VAL A 325 -5.79 11.67 -12.58
CA VAL A 325 -4.74 12.40 -11.86
C VAL A 325 -5.33 13.57 -11.07
N GLY A 326 -6.11 14.44 -11.73
CA GLY A 326 -6.67 15.63 -11.06
C GLY A 326 -7.69 15.29 -9.96
N ARG A 327 -8.52 14.26 -10.18
CA ARG A 327 -9.45 13.77 -9.15
C ARG A 327 -8.74 12.99 -8.06
N GLY A 328 -7.67 12.26 -8.39
CA GLY A 328 -6.90 11.44 -7.47
C GLY A 328 -6.36 12.26 -6.29
N ALA A 329 -5.61 13.34 -6.58
CA ALA A 329 -5.07 14.22 -5.54
C ALA A 329 -6.19 14.86 -4.69
N SER A 330 -7.25 15.38 -5.34
CA SER A 330 -8.39 15.97 -4.62
C SER A 330 -9.10 14.94 -3.72
N ASN A 331 -9.26 13.70 -4.19
CA ASN A 331 -9.88 12.64 -3.39
C ASN A 331 -8.97 12.22 -2.23
N LEU A 332 -7.66 12.13 -2.45
CA LEU A 332 -6.69 11.83 -1.40
C LEU A 332 -6.72 12.92 -0.31
N GLN A 333 -6.73 14.20 -0.71
CA GLN A 333 -6.83 15.32 0.23
C GLN A 333 -8.11 15.26 1.07
N LYS A 334 -9.26 14.95 0.45
CA LYS A 334 -10.53 14.76 1.16
C LYS A 334 -10.49 13.56 2.12
N SER A 335 -9.87 12.46 1.69
CA SER A 335 -9.71 11.26 2.52
C SER A 335 -8.84 11.55 3.74
N LEU A 336 -7.71 12.21 3.58
CA LEU A 336 -6.84 12.63 4.68
C LEU A 336 -7.57 13.56 5.65
N THR A 337 -8.33 14.52 5.14
CA THR A 337 -9.16 15.41 5.97
C THR A 337 -10.22 14.62 6.77
N THR A 338 -10.85 13.64 6.13
CA THR A 338 -11.84 12.78 6.78
C THR A 338 -11.20 11.91 7.87
N ILE A 339 -10.05 11.33 7.59
CA ILE A 339 -9.28 10.54 8.57
C ILE A 339 -8.90 11.41 9.76
N LYS A 340 -8.30 12.58 9.52
CA LYS A 340 -7.95 13.55 10.57
C LYS A 340 -9.14 13.84 11.47
N ASN A 341 -10.27 14.25 10.88
CA ASN A 341 -11.47 14.60 11.62
C ASN A 341 -12.03 13.42 12.43
N ALA A 342 -11.93 12.20 11.91
CA ALA A 342 -12.40 11.01 12.61
C ALA A 342 -11.51 10.67 13.81
N LEU A 343 -10.18 10.84 13.69
CA LEU A 343 -9.23 10.51 14.75
C LEU A 343 -9.20 11.55 15.86
N GLU A 344 -9.36 12.84 15.51
CA GLU A 344 -9.35 13.94 16.49
C GLU A 344 -10.67 14.08 17.27
N LYS A 345 -11.79 13.57 16.73
CA LYS A 345 -13.08 13.57 17.44
C LYS A 345 -13.21 12.46 18.50
N ASN A 346 -12.40 11.43 18.40
CA ASN A 346 -12.46 10.26 19.28
C ASN A 346 -11.44 10.33 20.43
N GLN A 347 -10.89 11.49 20.69
CA GLN A 347 -10.12 11.84 21.88
C GLN A 347 -11.05 12.48 22.92
#